data_3027450b905cb3220dd0b7b8be8b4fe1
#
_entry.id   3027450b905cb3220dd0b7b8be8b4fe1
#
_cell.length_a   1.000
_cell.length_b   1.000
_cell.length_c   1.000
_cell.angle_alpha   90.00
_cell.angle_beta   90.00
_cell.angle_gamma   90.00
#
_symmetry.space_group_name_H-M   'P 1'
#
loop_
_entity.id
_entity.type
_entity.pdbx_description
1 polymer ?
#
loop_
_entity_poly.entity_id
_entity_poly.type
_entity_poly.pdbx_seq_one_letter_code
_entity_poly.pdbx_strand_id
1 'polypeptide(L)'
;MKIIIASRNPIKISATKLAFEQVFPNETFQFEGVSISSDVNDQPMSNNETLKGAINRSNNAKLECMDADYWIGIEGGVEKIGNEMQVFAWIFIQSKEMEGKARTATFDLPKKIIELIDSGMELGDADDIIFNRKNSKQKNGAVGILTKDLIDREKYYTHAVSYTHLTLPTKA
;
A
#
# COMPACT_ATOMS: atom_id res chain seq x y z
N MET A 1 8.02 -18.07 9.85
CA MET A 1 8.55 -17.35 8.66
C MET A 1 8.72 -15.89 8.98
N LYS A 2 9.78 -15.25 8.50
CA LYS A 2 10.06 -13.81 8.69
C LYS A 2 9.56 -13.01 7.49
N ILE A 3 8.78 -11.97 7.77
CA ILE A 3 8.17 -11.10 6.77
C ILE A 3 8.67 -9.67 6.99
N ILE A 4 9.28 -9.09 5.97
CA ILE A 4 9.72 -7.70 5.96
C ILE A 4 8.70 -6.85 5.19
N ILE A 5 8.16 -5.84 5.86
CA ILE A 5 7.31 -4.83 5.23
C ILE A 5 8.17 -3.58 5.00
N ALA A 6 8.34 -3.18 3.75
CA ALA A 6 9.15 -2.02 3.33
C ALA A 6 8.46 -0.69 3.67
N SER A 7 8.02 -0.56 4.91
CA SER A 7 7.36 0.63 5.46
C SER A 7 7.29 0.57 6.99
N ARG A 8 7.43 1.73 7.64
CA ARG A 8 7.12 1.89 9.07
C ARG A 8 5.70 2.40 9.34
N ASN A 9 4.89 2.55 8.29
CA ASN A 9 3.49 2.96 8.47
C ASN A 9 2.70 1.84 9.17
N PRO A 10 2.10 2.11 10.35
CA PRO A 10 1.42 1.08 11.15
C PRO A 10 0.26 0.42 10.41
N ILE A 11 -0.46 1.17 9.58
CA ILE A 11 -1.57 0.63 8.76
C ILE A 11 -1.07 -0.39 7.74
N LYS A 12 0.05 -0.10 7.05
CA LYS A 12 0.63 -1.04 6.08
C LYS A 12 1.11 -2.32 6.76
N ILE A 13 1.69 -2.20 7.97
CA ILE A 13 2.16 -3.34 8.76
C ILE A 13 0.96 -4.18 9.23
N SER A 14 -0.05 -3.54 9.85
CA SER A 14 -1.23 -4.23 10.36
C SER A 14 -2.03 -4.91 9.25
N ALA A 15 -2.25 -4.24 8.13
CA ALA A 15 -2.93 -4.83 6.97
C ALA A 15 -2.21 -6.07 6.42
N THR A 16 -0.87 -6.02 6.34
CA THR A 16 -0.08 -7.17 5.91
C THR A 16 -0.21 -8.33 6.90
N LYS A 17 -0.09 -8.03 8.20
CA LYS A 17 -0.25 -9.03 9.27
C LYS A 17 -1.60 -9.72 9.19
N LEU A 18 -2.68 -8.95 9.17
CA LEU A 18 -4.04 -9.49 9.09
C LEU A 18 -4.25 -10.38 7.86
N ALA A 19 -3.78 -9.94 6.69
CA ALA A 19 -3.91 -10.72 5.47
C ALA A 19 -3.17 -12.06 5.56
N PHE A 20 -1.91 -12.06 6.01
CA PHE A 20 -1.13 -13.29 6.15
C PHE A 20 -1.73 -14.25 7.17
N GLU A 21 -2.14 -13.77 8.34
CA GLU A 21 -2.77 -14.59 9.39
C GLU A 21 -4.11 -15.19 8.95
N GLN A 22 -4.89 -14.47 8.14
CA GLN A 22 -6.17 -14.96 7.61
C GLN A 22 -5.99 -15.98 6.47
N VAL A 23 -5.03 -15.76 5.58
CA VAL A 23 -4.78 -16.66 4.44
C VAL A 23 -4.04 -17.93 4.86
N PHE A 24 -3.17 -17.84 5.86
CA PHE A 24 -2.35 -18.94 6.37
C PHE A 24 -2.55 -19.17 7.87
N PRO A 25 -3.75 -19.61 8.30
CA PRO A 25 -4.11 -19.67 9.73
C PRO A 25 -3.28 -20.67 10.55
N ASN A 26 -2.58 -21.60 9.90
CA ASN A 26 -1.76 -22.62 10.56
C ASN A 26 -0.27 -22.29 10.55
N GLU A 27 0.11 -21.12 10.02
CA GLU A 27 1.51 -20.71 9.93
C GLU A 27 1.83 -19.65 11.00
N THR A 28 3.09 -19.63 11.42
CA THR A 28 3.58 -18.61 12.36
C THR A 28 4.49 -17.63 11.66
N PHE A 29 4.19 -16.35 11.80
CA PHE A 29 4.91 -15.26 11.15
C PHE A 29 5.51 -14.29 12.16
N GLN A 30 6.70 -13.81 11.84
CA GLN A 30 7.34 -12.66 12.49
C GLN A 30 7.33 -11.50 11.51
N PHE A 31 6.67 -10.40 11.85
CA PHE A 31 6.54 -9.21 11.01
C PHE A 31 7.48 -8.12 11.49
N GLU A 32 8.21 -7.54 10.54
CA GLU A 32 9.11 -6.42 10.79
C GLU A 32 8.89 -5.32 9.75
N GLY A 33 8.60 -4.09 10.21
CA GLY A 33 8.47 -2.91 9.37
C GLY A 33 9.79 -2.15 9.28
N VAL A 34 10.30 -1.93 8.07
CA VAL A 34 11.55 -1.21 7.83
C VAL A 34 11.35 0.00 6.92
N SER A 35 12.14 1.04 7.11
CA SER A 35 12.09 2.24 6.28
C SER A 35 12.92 2.02 5.03
N ILE A 36 12.26 1.84 3.89
CA ILE A 36 12.88 1.52 2.59
C ILE A 36 12.43 2.56 1.57
N SER A 37 13.34 3.03 0.71
CA SER A 37 13.02 3.92 -0.40
C SER A 37 12.15 3.25 -1.45
N SER A 38 11.23 4.02 -2.06
CA SER A 38 10.46 3.59 -3.24
C SER A 38 11.15 3.93 -4.56
N ASP A 39 12.13 4.85 -4.53
CA ASP A 39 12.84 5.39 -5.68
C ASP A 39 11.89 5.92 -6.79
N VAL A 40 10.75 6.45 -6.36
CA VAL A 40 9.78 7.21 -7.15
C VAL A 40 9.42 8.50 -6.38
N ASN A 41 8.60 9.36 -6.97
CA ASN A 41 8.14 10.57 -6.29
C ASN A 41 7.36 10.25 -5.00
N ASP A 42 7.39 11.18 -4.04
CA ASP A 42 6.63 11.05 -2.77
C ASP A 42 5.13 10.89 -3.02
N GLN A 43 4.60 11.54 -4.05
CA GLN A 43 3.28 11.32 -4.59
C GLN A 43 3.38 10.76 -6.01
N PRO A 44 3.30 9.43 -6.21
CA PRO A 44 3.22 8.83 -7.55
C PRO A 44 1.95 9.28 -8.27
N MET A 45 2.11 9.76 -9.51
CA MET A 45 1.04 10.39 -10.30
C MET A 45 0.55 9.51 -11.47
N SER A 46 0.94 8.25 -11.50
CA SER A 46 0.46 7.28 -12.49
C SER A 46 0.43 5.86 -11.93
N ASN A 47 -0.38 5.02 -12.58
CA ASN A 47 -0.44 3.59 -12.27
C ASN A 47 0.93 2.90 -12.37
N ASN A 48 1.69 3.22 -13.41
CA ASN A 48 3.00 2.61 -13.63
C ASN A 48 4.04 3.06 -12.60
N GLU A 49 4.05 4.34 -12.23
CA GLU A 49 4.95 4.87 -11.21
C GLU A 49 4.64 4.26 -9.84
N THR A 50 3.37 4.15 -9.48
CA THR A 50 2.93 3.53 -8.22
C THR A 50 3.32 2.06 -8.14
N LEU A 51 3.12 1.30 -9.23
CA LEU A 51 3.56 -0.09 -9.30
C LEU A 51 5.09 -0.20 -9.17
N LYS A 52 5.83 0.65 -9.89
CA LYS A 52 7.29 0.70 -9.81
C LYS A 52 7.76 0.97 -8.38
N GLY A 53 7.13 1.90 -7.67
CA GLY A 53 7.44 2.19 -6.27
C GLY A 53 7.22 0.98 -5.36
N ALA A 54 6.13 0.23 -5.52
CA ALA A 54 5.89 -0.99 -4.76
C ALA A 54 6.95 -2.07 -5.03
N ILE A 55 7.31 -2.27 -6.31
CA ILE A 55 8.38 -3.22 -6.72
C ILE A 55 9.72 -2.80 -6.13
N ASN A 56 10.10 -1.53 -6.27
CA ASN A 56 11.37 -1.00 -5.75
C ASN A 56 11.47 -1.21 -4.23
N ARG A 57 10.41 -0.87 -3.48
CA ARG A 57 10.39 -1.10 -2.01
C ARG A 57 10.66 -2.55 -1.66
N SER A 58 10.00 -3.49 -2.34
CA SER A 58 10.19 -4.91 -2.08
C SER A 58 11.62 -5.37 -2.44
N ASN A 59 12.15 -4.94 -3.59
CA ASN A 59 13.49 -5.27 -4.03
C ASN A 59 14.56 -4.70 -3.09
N ASN A 60 14.44 -3.44 -2.71
CA ASN A 60 15.36 -2.77 -1.80
C ASN A 60 15.31 -3.43 -0.41
N ALA A 61 14.10 -3.81 0.08
CA ALA A 61 13.97 -4.55 1.31
C ALA A 61 14.66 -5.92 1.27
N LYS A 62 14.61 -6.60 0.12
CA LYS A 62 15.29 -7.89 -0.07
C LYS A 62 16.83 -7.74 -0.03
N LEU A 63 17.35 -6.63 -0.56
CA LEU A 63 18.78 -6.34 -0.50
C LEU A 63 19.25 -5.99 0.91
N GLU A 64 18.44 -5.26 1.69
CA GLU A 64 18.79 -4.83 3.05
C GLU A 64 18.55 -5.91 4.12
N CYS A 65 17.54 -6.77 3.92
CA CYS A 65 17.10 -7.79 4.88
C CYS A 65 17.07 -9.16 4.23
N MET A 66 18.22 -9.71 3.84
CA MET A 66 18.34 -10.96 3.08
C MET A 66 17.92 -12.22 3.85
N ASP A 67 17.81 -12.16 5.18
CA ASP A 67 17.46 -13.26 6.07
C ASP A 67 15.95 -13.50 6.22
N ALA A 68 15.11 -12.81 5.44
CA ALA A 68 13.67 -12.99 5.48
C ALA A 68 13.17 -14.03 4.47
N ASP A 69 11.91 -14.43 4.66
CA ASP A 69 11.18 -15.33 3.76
C ASP A 69 10.35 -14.58 2.74
N TYR A 70 9.80 -13.39 3.13
CA TYR A 70 8.99 -12.53 2.28
C TYR A 70 9.38 -11.06 2.43
N TRP A 71 9.29 -10.32 1.31
CA TRP A 71 9.51 -8.87 1.25
C TRP A 71 8.32 -8.19 0.59
N ILE A 72 7.70 -7.26 1.31
CA ILE A 72 6.44 -6.64 0.95
C ILE A 72 6.67 -5.17 0.62
N GLY A 73 6.38 -4.78 -0.61
CA GLY A 73 6.31 -3.39 -1.05
C GLY A 73 4.87 -2.95 -1.19
N ILE A 74 4.50 -1.84 -0.56
CA ILE A 74 3.18 -1.20 -0.67
C ILE A 74 3.38 0.26 -1.01
N GLU A 75 2.86 0.69 -2.16
CA GLU A 75 2.91 2.09 -2.60
C GLU A 75 1.53 2.59 -2.97
N GLY A 76 1.19 3.78 -2.46
CA GLY A 76 -0.03 4.50 -2.82
C GLY A 76 0.25 5.51 -3.90
N GLY A 77 -0.70 5.74 -4.79
CA GLY A 77 -0.59 6.72 -5.84
C GLY A 77 -1.94 7.14 -6.38
N VAL A 78 -1.89 8.08 -7.31
CA VAL A 78 -3.04 8.57 -8.04
C VAL A 78 -2.78 8.49 -9.54
N GLU A 79 -3.86 8.53 -10.32
CA GLU A 79 -3.79 8.61 -11.78
C GLU A 79 -4.87 9.55 -12.29
N LYS A 80 -4.46 10.53 -13.08
CA LYS A 80 -5.39 11.49 -13.68
C LYS A 80 -5.94 10.96 -14.98
N ILE A 81 -7.25 10.87 -15.11
CA ILE A 81 -7.96 10.43 -16.29
C ILE A 81 -8.93 11.54 -16.69
N GLY A 82 -8.55 12.34 -17.69
CA GLY A 82 -9.31 13.54 -18.06
C GLY A 82 -9.34 14.55 -16.90
N ASN A 83 -10.53 14.86 -16.41
CA ASN A 83 -10.75 15.78 -15.27
C ASN A 83 -10.92 15.05 -13.93
N GLU A 84 -10.86 13.72 -13.93
CA GLU A 84 -10.99 12.89 -12.75
C GLU A 84 -9.61 12.44 -12.27
N MET A 85 -9.50 12.12 -11.00
CA MET A 85 -8.27 11.57 -10.42
C MET A 85 -8.63 10.39 -9.54
N GLN A 86 -8.12 9.23 -9.93
CA GLN A 86 -8.28 7.97 -9.24
C GLN A 86 -7.18 7.76 -8.22
N VAL A 87 -7.54 7.21 -7.07
CA VAL A 87 -6.60 6.81 -6.03
C VAL A 87 -6.62 5.31 -5.82
N PHE A 88 -5.45 4.73 -5.63
CA PHE A 88 -5.23 3.30 -5.42
C PHE A 88 -3.88 3.06 -4.74
N ALA A 89 -3.60 1.81 -4.43
CA ALA A 89 -2.27 1.37 -4.05
C ALA A 89 -1.90 0.07 -4.76
N TRP A 90 -0.63 -0.12 -5.03
CA TRP A 90 -0.05 -1.38 -5.45
C TRP A 90 0.62 -2.09 -4.30
N ILE A 91 0.43 -3.38 -4.25
CA ILE A 91 1.11 -4.31 -3.38
C ILE A 91 1.97 -5.22 -4.25
N PHE A 92 3.24 -5.37 -3.88
CA PHE A 92 4.14 -6.34 -4.49
C PHE A 92 4.77 -7.18 -3.38
N ILE A 93 4.61 -8.49 -3.48
CA ILE A 93 5.15 -9.46 -2.54
C ILE A 93 6.09 -10.38 -3.28
N GLN A 94 7.27 -10.60 -2.75
CA GLN A 94 8.19 -11.59 -3.26
C GLN A 94 8.72 -12.49 -2.14
N SER A 95 9.02 -13.72 -2.48
CA SER A 95 9.80 -14.67 -1.71
C SER A 95 11.16 -14.91 -2.40
N LYS A 96 11.86 -15.97 -2.02
CA LYS A 96 13.09 -16.39 -2.72
C LYS A 96 12.80 -16.93 -4.13
N GLU A 97 11.63 -17.53 -4.34
CA GLU A 97 11.31 -18.29 -5.55
C GLU A 97 10.16 -17.65 -6.38
N MET A 98 9.35 -16.81 -5.76
CA MET A 98 8.09 -16.36 -6.37
C MET A 98 7.80 -14.91 -6.08
N GLU A 99 7.00 -14.30 -6.93
CA GLU A 99 6.49 -12.94 -6.76
C GLU A 99 5.00 -12.86 -7.14
N GLY A 100 4.32 -11.92 -6.54
CA GLY A 100 2.93 -11.61 -6.85
C GLY A 100 2.64 -10.13 -6.66
N LYS A 101 1.63 -9.62 -7.35
CA LYS A 101 1.20 -8.24 -7.23
C LYS A 101 -0.31 -8.13 -7.28
N ALA A 102 -0.84 -7.16 -6.56
CA ALA A 102 -2.25 -6.80 -6.59
C ALA A 102 -2.43 -5.29 -6.45
N ARG A 103 -3.53 -4.77 -6.96
CA ARG A 103 -3.94 -3.39 -6.78
C ARG A 103 -5.19 -3.35 -5.90
N THR A 104 -5.28 -2.36 -5.03
CA THR A 104 -6.51 -2.09 -4.28
C THR A 104 -7.65 -1.74 -5.21
N ALA A 105 -8.87 -1.74 -4.71
CA ALA A 105 -9.98 -1.06 -5.37
C ALA A 105 -9.60 0.40 -5.66
N THR A 106 -10.24 0.99 -6.66
CA THR A 106 -10.00 2.36 -7.12
C THR A 106 -11.24 3.20 -6.85
N PHE A 107 -11.05 4.45 -6.45
CA PHE A 107 -12.13 5.41 -6.30
C PHE A 107 -11.66 6.82 -6.72
N ASP A 108 -12.61 7.68 -7.10
CA ASP A 108 -12.32 9.03 -7.56
C ASP A 108 -12.23 10.01 -6.38
N LEU A 109 -11.31 10.97 -6.49
CA LEU A 109 -11.11 12.01 -5.50
C LEU A 109 -12.04 13.19 -5.73
N PRO A 110 -12.52 13.85 -4.64
CA PRO A 110 -13.23 15.09 -4.74
C PRO A 110 -12.41 16.19 -5.44
N LYS A 111 -13.06 17.04 -6.23
CA LYS A 111 -12.42 18.08 -7.04
C LYS A 111 -11.46 18.98 -6.25
N LYS A 112 -11.82 19.36 -5.01
CA LYS A 112 -10.96 20.20 -4.15
C LYS A 112 -9.66 19.50 -3.76
N ILE A 113 -9.66 18.18 -3.61
CA ILE A 113 -8.45 17.40 -3.35
C ILE A 113 -7.59 17.32 -4.60
N ILE A 114 -8.22 17.12 -5.78
CA ILE A 114 -7.51 17.11 -7.07
C ILE A 114 -6.76 18.44 -7.27
N GLU A 115 -7.40 19.58 -7.01
CA GLU A 115 -6.79 20.90 -7.13
C GLU A 115 -5.55 21.07 -6.25
N LEU A 116 -5.55 20.52 -5.03
CA LEU A 116 -4.39 20.53 -4.13
C LEU A 116 -3.26 19.60 -4.62
N ILE A 117 -3.61 18.43 -5.08
CA ILE A 117 -2.60 17.48 -5.65
C ILE A 117 -1.99 18.06 -6.93
N ASP A 118 -2.78 18.66 -7.81
CA ASP A 118 -2.29 19.32 -9.02
C ASP A 118 -1.35 20.51 -8.70
N SER A 119 -1.48 21.12 -7.51
CA SER A 119 -0.55 22.14 -7.00
C SER A 119 0.74 21.57 -6.39
N GLY A 120 0.93 20.26 -6.38
CA GLY A 120 2.11 19.58 -5.87
C GLY A 120 2.00 19.06 -4.43
N MET A 121 0.80 19.03 -3.85
CA MET A 121 0.59 18.51 -2.50
C MET A 121 0.41 16.99 -2.52
N GLU A 122 0.90 16.28 -1.49
CA GLU A 122 0.59 14.87 -1.30
C GLU A 122 -0.88 14.67 -0.89
N LEU A 123 -1.48 13.56 -1.32
CA LEU A 123 -2.88 13.21 -1.00
C LEU A 123 -3.18 13.28 0.51
N GLY A 124 -2.28 12.76 1.35
CA GLY A 124 -2.48 12.77 2.80
C GLY A 124 -2.58 14.17 3.40
N ASP A 125 -1.77 15.10 2.90
CA ASP A 125 -1.79 16.49 3.34
C ASP A 125 -3.04 17.23 2.79
N ALA A 126 -3.42 16.94 1.55
CA ALA A 126 -4.66 17.46 0.95
C ALA A 126 -5.91 17.01 1.73
N ASP A 127 -5.95 15.72 2.14
CA ASP A 127 -7.02 15.18 2.99
C ASP A 127 -7.08 15.91 4.35
N ASP A 128 -5.91 16.13 4.97
CA ASP A 128 -5.84 16.81 6.28
C ASP A 128 -6.39 18.24 6.19
N ILE A 129 -6.09 18.96 5.12
CA ILE A 129 -6.60 20.32 4.89
C ILE A 129 -8.11 20.33 4.63
N ILE A 130 -8.57 19.52 3.66
CA ILE A 130 -9.97 19.58 3.21
C ILE A 130 -10.95 19.08 4.28
N PHE A 131 -10.56 18.06 5.03
CA PHE A 131 -11.41 17.43 6.04
C PHE A 131 -11.10 17.84 7.47
N ASN A 132 -10.21 18.84 7.67
CA ASN A 132 -9.77 19.31 8.98
C ASN A 132 -9.33 18.15 9.90
N ARG A 133 -8.49 17.27 9.37
CA ARG A 133 -7.95 16.10 10.05
C ARG A 133 -6.47 16.31 10.37
N LYS A 134 -5.87 15.36 11.08
CA LYS A 134 -4.42 15.34 11.37
C LYS A 134 -3.91 13.92 11.20
N ASN A 135 -2.81 13.79 10.45
CA ASN A 135 -2.14 12.50 10.19
C ASN A 135 -3.04 11.45 9.53
N SER A 136 -3.91 11.84 8.59
CA SER A 136 -4.78 10.91 7.85
C SER A 136 -3.97 9.83 7.14
N LYS A 137 -2.73 10.13 6.72
CA LYS A 137 -1.77 9.19 6.15
C LYS A 137 -1.44 7.99 7.08
N GLN A 138 -1.53 8.17 8.40
CA GLN A 138 -1.31 7.11 9.41
C GLN A 138 -2.60 6.59 10.05
N LYS A 139 -3.76 7.05 9.55
CA LYS A 139 -5.10 6.66 10.01
C LYS A 139 -5.90 6.13 8.82
N ASN A 140 -7.17 6.51 8.75
CA ASN A 140 -8.12 5.97 7.79
C ASN A 140 -7.94 6.46 6.33
N GLY A 141 -7.14 7.55 6.11
CA GLY A 141 -6.88 8.12 4.79
C GLY A 141 -8.14 8.56 4.05
N ALA A 142 -8.00 8.88 2.76
CA ALA A 142 -9.11 9.27 1.90
C ALA A 142 -10.25 8.24 1.89
N VAL A 143 -9.94 6.95 1.81
CA VAL A 143 -10.95 5.89 1.76
C VAL A 143 -11.84 5.89 3.00
N GLY A 144 -11.28 6.02 4.20
CA GLY A 144 -12.05 6.07 5.43
C GLY A 144 -12.91 7.33 5.51
N ILE A 145 -12.36 8.47 5.15
CA ILE A 145 -13.07 9.74 5.16
C ILE A 145 -14.27 9.70 4.20
N LEU A 146 -14.06 9.30 2.96
CA LEU A 146 -15.09 9.28 1.91
C LEU A 146 -16.17 8.20 2.15
N THR A 147 -15.84 7.14 2.86
CA THR A 147 -16.79 6.06 3.19
C THR A 147 -17.38 6.17 4.59
N LYS A 148 -17.10 7.26 5.33
CA LYS A 148 -17.50 7.44 6.73
C LYS A 148 -17.06 6.25 7.61
N ASP A 149 -15.82 5.82 7.41
CA ASP A 149 -15.16 4.71 8.10
C ASP A 149 -15.81 3.32 7.90
N LEU A 150 -16.69 3.16 6.90
CA LEU A 150 -17.20 1.84 6.50
C LEU A 150 -16.06 0.94 6.02
N ILE A 151 -15.18 1.52 5.21
CA ILE A 151 -13.93 0.90 4.75
C ILE A 151 -12.79 1.76 5.28
N ASP A 152 -12.10 1.28 6.31
CA ASP A 152 -10.86 1.92 6.76
C ASP A 152 -9.69 1.52 5.86
N ARG A 153 -8.57 2.22 6.02
CA ARG A 153 -7.38 2.01 5.19
C ARG A 153 -6.71 0.65 5.45
N GLU A 154 -6.89 0.09 6.64
CA GLU A 154 -6.39 -1.24 6.99
C GLU A 154 -7.13 -2.31 6.20
N LYS A 155 -8.46 -2.32 6.22
CA LYS A 155 -9.29 -3.23 5.41
C LYS A 155 -9.01 -3.09 3.92
N TYR A 156 -8.85 -1.85 3.46
CA TYR A 156 -8.56 -1.54 2.07
C TYR A 156 -7.25 -2.17 1.58
N TYR A 157 -6.19 -2.13 2.39
CA TYR A 157 -4.93 -2.80 2.07
C TYR A 157 -4.96 -4.29 2.32
N THR A 158 -5.57 -4.76 3.42
CA THR A 158 -5.69 -6.19 3.76
C THR A 158 -6.28 -6.98 2.60
N HIS A 159 -7.35 -6.46 2.00
CA HIS A 159 -8.00 -7.08 0.85
C HIS A 159 -7.05 -7.27 -0.33
N ALA A 160 -6.27 -6.24 -0.69
CA ALA A 160 -5.32 -6.34 -1.80
C ALA A 160 -4.11 -7.24 -1.47
N VAL A 161 -3.62 -7.21 -0.23
CA VAL A 161 -2.57 -8.14 0.22
C VAL A 161 -3.03 -9.59 0.12
N SER A 162 -4.28 -9.88 0.47
CA SER A 162 -4.85 -11.23 0.39
C SER A 162 -4.87 -11.78 -1.03
N TYR A 163 -5.17 -10.95 -2.03
CA TYR A 163 -5.13 -11.38 -3.44
C TYR A 163 -3.73 -11.73 -3.92
N THR A 164 -2.71 -11.08 -3.40
CA THR A 164 -1.33 -11.35 -3.77
C THR A 164 -0.89 -12.75 -3.33
N HIS A 165 -1.39 -13.23 -2.19
CA HIS A 165 -1.13 -14.59 -1.71
C HIS A 165 -1.73 -15.67 -2.60
N LEU A 166 -2.88 -15.40 -3.23
CA LEU A 166 -3.53 -16.35 -4.13
C LEU A 166 -2.76 -16.57 -5.43
N THR A 167 -1.85 -15.67 -5.78
CA THR A 167 -0.96 -15.80 -6.93
C THR A 167 0.36 -16.49 -6.59
N LEU A 168 0.68 -16.67 -5.32
CA LEU A 168 1.79 -17.51 -4.88
C LEU A 168 1.34 -18.97 -4.99
N PRO A 169 2.08 -19.87 -5.71
CA PRO A 169 1.69 -21.26 -5.80
C PRO A 169 1.58 -21.84 -4.39
N THR A 170 0.38 -22.21 -4.01
CA THR A 170 0.18 -23.08 -2.86
C THR A 170 0.94 -24.35 -3.15
N LYS A 171 1.85 -24.76 -2.25
CA LYS A 171 2.42 -26.11 -2.32
C LYS A 171 1.24 -27.08 -2.34
N ALA A 172 1.04 -27.69 -3.51
CA ALA A 172 0.12 -28.80 -3.64
C ALA A 172 0.67 -30.00 -2.88
#